data_e3cdbaf05fbf54146d9c9d0dcd7e01de
#
_entry.id   e3cdbaf05fbf54146d9c9d0dcd7e01de
#
_cell.length_a   1.000
_cell.length_b   1.000
_cell.length_c   1.000
_cell.angle_alpha   90.00
_cell.angle_beta   90.00
_cell.angle_gamma   90.00
#
_symmetry.space_group_name_H-M   'P 1'
#
loop_
_entity.id
_entity.type
_entity.pdbx_description
1 polymer ?
#
loop_
_entity_poly.entity_id
_entity_poly.type
_entity_poly.pdbx_seq_one_letter_code
_entity_poly.pdbx_strand_id
1 'polypeptide(L)'
;MKKLNKAINLIKRLVLFFVGMSIIQFGVALFLKTSIGSDPFTVFTQGLAMVLNKTGLKDLSIVQMISGRAEVTPGVANMIILIVLFIGILIVDMKRIKIGTLICVVGVGPIIDLGVKAVSYFPVESANIFIKMLLVLLGCFIIAVGFSIISASDIGVAPNDIVPFIIKDKLNFQYRWIRIGFDATFLIIGFILGGTVGVGTIIAMLATGPFIQLFLPYGKKVVDFIVNGKEEINNNSTVTA
;
A
#
# COMPACT_ATOMS: atom_id res chain seq x y z
N MET A 1 33.09 9.16 12.25
CA MET A 1 32.39 7.87 12.46
C MET A 1 30.88 8.01 12.70
N LYS A 2 30.38 8.78 13.69
CA LYS A 2 28.91 8.90 13.97
C LYS A 2 28.05 9.37 12.76
N LYS A 3 28.53 10.33 11.95
CA LYS A 3 27.80 10.80 10.76
C LYS A 3 27.69 9.73 9.66
N LEU A 4 28.76 8.96 9.46
CA LEU A 4 28.81 7.89 8.48
C LEU A 4 27.85 6.75 8.85
N ASN A 5 27.83 6.33 10.13
CA ASN A 5 26.91 5.30 10.61
C ASN A 5 25.45 5.74 10.46
N LYS A 6 25.13 7.02 10.72
CA LYS A 6 23.77 7.56 10.53
C LYS A 6 23.35 7.52 9.04
N ALA A 7 24.26 7.85 8.13
CA ALA A 7 23.98 7.77 6.69
C ALA A 7 23.79 6.32 6.22
N ILE A 8 24.60 5.38 6.69
CA ILE A 8 24.49 3.95 6.38
C ILE A 8 23.13 3.41 6.88
N ASN A 9 22.74 3.77 8.11
CA ASN A 9 21.45 3.32 8.67
C ASN A 9 20.26 3.89 7.89
N LEU A 10 20.35 5.15 7.42
CA LEU A 10 19.32 5.75 6.56
C LEU A 10 19.21 5.00 5.22
N ILE A 11 20.33 4.66 4.59
CA ILE A 11 20.35 3.90 3.33
C ILE A 11 19.74 2.51 3.54
N LYS A 12 20.09 1.80 4.62
CA LYS A 12 19.51 0.49 4.95
C LYS A 12 17.98 0.59 5.12
N ARG A 13 17.49 1.61 5.84
CA ARG A 13 16.05 1.86 6.03
C ARG A 13 15.35 2.17 4.71
N LEU A 14 15.96 2.96 3.81
CA LEU A 14 15.43 3.24 2.48
C LEU A 14 15.35 1.97 1.63
N VAL A 15 16.38 1.14 1.61
CA VAL A 15 16.36 -0.15 0.89
C VAL A 15 15.25 -1.04 1.41
N LEU A 16 15.14 -1.20 2.73
CA LEU A 16 14.05 -1.99 3.34
C LEU A 16 12.67 -1.43 3.03
N PHE A 17 12.52 -0.11 2.99
CA PHE A 17 11.30 0.55 2.58
C PHE A 17 10.92 0.19 1.14
N PHE A 18 11.86 0.26 0.19
CA PHE A 18 11.62 -0.12 -1.21
C PHE A 18 11.27 -1.60 -1.35
N VAL A 19 11.96 -2.47 -0.62
CA VAL A 19 11.66 -3.92 -0.60
C VAL A 19 10.24 -4.15 -0.05
N GLY A 20 9.90 -3.56 1.08
CA GLY A 20 8.56 -3.67 1.66
C GLY A 20 7.47 -3.14 0.73
N MET A 21 7.71 -1.99 0.08
CA MET A 21 6.79 -1.42 -0.91
C MET A 21 6.59 -2.37 -2.10
N SER A 22 7.66 -2.95 -2.64
CA SER A 22 7.56 -3.90 -3.75
C SER A 22 6.79 -5.16 -3.36
N ILE A 23 7.01 -5.68 -2.15
CA ILE A 23 6.28 -6.82 -1.61
C ILE A 23 4.76 -6.52 -1.51
N ILE A 24 4.37 -5.36 -0.99
CA ILE A 24 2.96 -4.96 -0.92
C ILE A 24 2.34 -4.94 -2.31
N GLN A 25 2.99 -4.29 -3.28
CA GLN A 25 2.42 -4.13 -4.61
C GLN A 25 2.32 -5.47 -5.37
N PHE A 26 3.18 -6.42 -5.07
CA PHE A 26 3.04 -7.78 -5.59
C PHE A 26 1.79 -8.48 -5.02
N GLY A 27 1.48 -8.30 -3.73
CA GLY A 27 0.23 -8.77 -3.13
C GLY A 27 -1.02 -8.12 -3.75
N VAL A 28 -0.98 -6.80 -4.00
CA VAL A 28 -2.04 -6.06 -4.70
C VAL A 28 -2.20 -6.58 -6.14
N ALA A 29 -1.11 -6.88 -6.84
CA ALA A 29 -1.16 -7.44 -8.19
C ALA A 29 -1.86 -8.81 -8.23
N LEU A 30 -1.69 -9.65 -7.21
CA LEU A 30 -2.45 -10.89 -7.07
C LEU A 30 -3.96 -10.61 -6.95
N PHE A 31 -4.38 -9.65 -6.14
CA PHE A 31 -5.79 -9.26 -6.06
C PHE A 31 -6.35 -8.86 -7.42
N LEU A 32 -5.66 -7.96 -8.13
CA LEU A 32 -6.07 -7.46 -9.44
C LEU A 32 -6.25 -8.60 -10.44
N LYS A 33 -5.34 -9.58 -10.44
CA LYS A 33 -5.33 -10.69 -11.41
C LYS A 33 -6.34 -11.79 -11.09
N THR A 34 -6.76 -11.96 -9.85
CA THR A 34 -7.81 -12.93 -9.52
C THR A 34 -9.18 -12.51 -10.03
N SER A 35 -9.43 -11.19 -10.17
CA SER A 35 -10.70 -10.62 -10.63
C SER A 35 -11.93 -11.04 -9.79
N ILE A 36 -11.74 -11.49 -8.54
CA ILE A 36 -12.84 -11.85 -7.61
C ILE A 36 -13.05 -10.84 -6.50
N GLY A 37 -12.40 -9.66 -6.63
CA GLY A 37 -12.42 -8.57 -5.67
C GLY A 37 -11.07 -8.35 -5.01
N SER A 38 -10.87 -7.16 -4.48
CA SER A 38 -9.62 -6.70 -3.86
C SER A 38 -9.92 -5.85 -2.62
N ASP A 39 -8.88 -5.33 -1.97
CA ASP A 39 -9.09 -4.41 -0.85
C ASP A 39 -9.81 -3.11 -1.29
N PRO A 40 -10.46 -2.40 -0.36
CA PRO A 40 -11.29 -1.22 -0.66
C PRO A 40 -10.59 -0.14 -1.47
N PHE A 41 -9.32 0.14 -1.17
CA PHE A 41 -8.57 1.16 -1.89
C PHE A 41 -8.23 0.72 -3.32
N THR A 42 -7.91 -0.55 -3.51
CA THR A 42 -7.68 -1.11 -4.85
C THR A 42 -8.97 -1.16 -5.67
N VAL A 43 -10.13 -1.47 -5.07
CA VAL A 43 -11.44 -1.37 -5.75
C VAL A 43 -11.69 0.06 -6.25
N PHE A 44 -11.39 1.05 -5.42
CA PHE A 44 -11.52 2.46 -5.81
C PHE A 44 -10.59 2.83 -6.98
N THR A 45 -9.32 2.44 -6.93
CA THR A 45 -8.38 2.74 -8.01
C THR A 45 -8.70 2.02 -9.32
N GLN A 46 -9.26 0.80 -9.27
CA GLN A 46 -9.81 0.10 -10.43
C GLN A 46 -10.99 0.88 -11.05
N GLY A 47 -11.96 1.27 -10.22
CA GLY A 47 -13.10 2.04 -10.67
C GLY A 47 -12.69 3.37 -11.29
N LEU A 48 -11.75 4.08 -10.66
CA LEU A 48 -11.20 5.33 -11.19
C LEU A 48 -10.53 5.11 -12.55
N ALA A 49 -9.71 4.07 -12.72
CA ALA A 49 -9.10 3.73 -14.01
C ALA A 49 -10.15 3.48 -15.09
N MET A 50 -11.23 2.75 -14.77
CA MET A 50 -12.33 2.49 -15.70
C MET A 50 -13.02 3.78 -16.15
N VAL A 51 -13.33 4.68 -15.21
CA VAL A 51 -13.98 5.97 -15.54
C VAL A 51 -13.06 6.83 -16.40
N LEU A 52 -11.79 6.98 -16.04
CA LEU A 52 -10.83 7.77 -16.80
C LEU A 52 -10.67 7.26 -18.23
N ASN A 53 -10.69 5.94 -18.43
CA ASN A 53 -10.63 5.34 -19.76
C ASN A 53 -11.91 5.54 -20.59
N LYS A 54 -13.10 5.51 -19.94
CA LYS A 54 -14.40 5.67 -20.61
C LYS A 54 -14.76 7.09 -20.97
N THR A 55 -14.39 8.06 -20.14
CA THR A 55 -14.84 9.46 -20.24
C THR A 55 -13.96 10.35 -21.14
N GLY A 56 -12.91 9.79 -21.77
CA GLY A 56 -11.94 10.61 -22.53
C GLY A 56 -11.05 11.50 -21.64
N LEU A 57 -11.22 11.47 -20.31
CA LEU A 57 -10.35 12.19 -19.38
C LEU A 57 -8.91 11.66 -19.42
N LYS A 58 -8.67 10.47 -19.99
CA LYS A 58 -7.35 9.96 -20.34
C LYS A 58 -6.56 10.91 -21.27
N ASP A 59 -7.27 11.70 -22.09
CA ASP A 59 -6.67 12.64 -23.04
C ASP A 59 -6.25 13.96 -22.40
N LEU A 60 -6.59 14.21 -21.13
CA LEU A 60 -6.08 15.34 -20.37
C LEU A 60 -4.54 15.29 -20.29
N SER A 61 -3.90 16.40 -20.64
CA SER A 61 -2.43 16.51 -20.67
C SER A 61 -1.76 16.05 -19.35
N ILE A 62 -2.41 16.30 -18.20
CA ILE A 62 -1.91 15.87 -16.89
C ILE A 62 -1.96 14.33 -16.77
N VAL A 63 -3.06 13.70 -17.20
CA VAL A 63 -3.23 12.24 -17.14
C VAL A 63 -2.24 11.57 -18.09
N GLN A 64 -2.09 12.10 -19.31
CA GLN A 64 -1.12 11.62 -20.28
C GLN A 64 0.33 11.76 -19.79
N MET A 65 0.67 12.87 -19.13
CA MET A 65 1.99 13.09 -18.56
C MET A 65 2.33 12.06 -17.47
N ILE A 66 1.33 11.66 -16.67
CA ILE A 66 1.50 10.67 -15.59
C ILE A 66 1.49 9.25 -16.16
N SER A 67 0.58 8.94 -17.09
CA SER A 67 0.41 7.58 -17.62
C SER A 67 1.51 7.20 -18.61
N GLY A 68 1.97 8.14 -19.44
CA GLY A 68 2.86 7.87 -20.56
C GLY A 68 2.31 6.84 -21.55
N ARG A 69 1.01 6.48 -21.45
CA ARG A 69 0.35 5.40 -22.18
C ARG A 69 -1.02 5.83 -22.69
N ALA A 70 -1.54 5.08 -23.68
CA ALA A 70 -2.88 5.30 -24.22
C ALA A 70 -4.01 4.93 -23.25
N GLU A 71 -3.74 4.10 -22.24
CA GLU A 71 -4.71 3.63 -21.27
C GLU A 71 -4.25 3.88 -19.84
N VAL A 72 -5.21 4.24 -18.98
CA VAL A 72 -4.99 4.42 -17.54
C VAL A 72 -5.06 3.06 -16.87
N THR A 73 -3.92 2.58 -16.37
CA THR A 73 -3.85 1.34 -15.58
C THR A 73 -4.30 1.59 -14.14
N PRO A 74 -4.64 0.53 -13.37
CA PRO A 74 -4.88 0.67 -11.93
C PRO A 74 -3.71 1.29 -11.17
N GLY A 75 -2.47 1.04 -11.62
CA GLY A 75 -1.27 1.68 -11.05
C GLY A 75 -1.22 3.18 -11.31
N VAL A 76 -1.56 3.63 -12.51
CA VAL A 76 -1.67 5.07 -12.85
C VAL A 76 -2.79 5.73 -12.06
N ALA A 77 -3.96 5.10 -11.95
CA ALA A 77 -5.07 5.61 -11.14
C ALA A 77 -4.67 5.71 -9.65
N ASN A 78 -3.90 4.76 -9.16
CA ASN A 78 -3.33 4.79 -7.82
C ASN A 78 -2.40 6.01 -7.64
N MET A 79 -1.50 6.28 -8.58
CA MET A 79 -0.64 7.48 -8.52
C MET A 79 -1.44 8.77 -8.49
N ILE A 80 -2.47 8.88 -9.33
CA ILE A 80 -3.33 10.09 -9.38
C ILE A 80 -3.98 10.35 -8.01
N ILE A 81 -4.59 9.33 -7.40
CA ILE A 81 -5.25 9.52 -6.10
C ILE A 81 -4.24 9.78 -4.98
N LEU A 82 -3.07 9.14 -5.01
CA LEU A 82 -2.02 9.43 -4.04
C LEU A 82 -1.49 10.85 -4.15
N ILE A 83 -1.40 11.42 -5.36
CA ILE A 83 -1.05 12.83 -5.58
C ILE A 83 -2.14 13.74 -4.97
N VAL A 84 -3.42 13.45 -5.22
CA VAL A 84 -4.53 14.23 -4.66
C VAL A 84 -4.52 14.19 -3.13
N LEU A 85 -4.37 12.99 -2.55
CA LEU A 85 -4.29 12.85 -1.09
C LEU A 85 -3.03 13.52 -0.52
N PHE A 86 -1.90 13.44 -1.21
CA PHE A 86 -0.65 14.10 -0.82
C PHE A 86 -0.81 15.63 -0.78
N ILE A 87 -1.44 16.23 -1.80
CA ILE A 87 -1.74 17.67 -1.82
C ILE A 87 -2.67 18.02 -0.66
N GLY A 88 -3.69 17.19 -0.39
CA GLY A 88 -4.58 17.39 0.76
C GLY A 88 -3.82 17.37 2.10
N ILE A 89 -2.88 16.43 2.27
CA ILE A 89 -2.04 16.33 3.48
C ILE A 89 -1.10 17.53 3.60
N LEU A 90 -0.53 18.02 2.48
CA LEU A 90 0.31 19.23 2.47
C LEU A 90 -0.43 20.45 3.04
N ILE A 91 -1.71 20.58 2.70
CA ILE A 91 -2.54 21.70 3.17
C ILE A 91 -2.94 21.52 4.65
N VAL A 92 -3.22 20.30 5.07
CA VAL A 92 -3.84 20.00 6.37
C VAL A 92 -2.81 19.77 7.48
N ASP A 93 -1.74 19.00 7.19
CA ASP A 93 -0.70 18.63 8.16
C ASP A 93 0.61 18.18 7.48
N MET A 94 1.36 19.16 6.98
CA MET A 94 2.64 18.93 6.28
C MET A 94 3.69 18.17 7.14
N LYS A 95 3.59 18.24 8.47
CA LYS A 95 4.56 17.61 9.38
C LYS A 95 4.56 16.09 9.31
N ARG A 96 3.49 15.48 8.81
CA ARG A 96 3.38 14.01 8.67
C ARG A 96 4.01 13.47 7.40
N ILE A 97 4.34 14.35 6.47
CA ILE A 97 4.99 13.95 5.23
C ILE A 97 6.45 13.64 5.50
N LYS A 98 6.82 12.40 5.23
CA LYS A 98 8.20 11.92 5.24
C LYS A 98 8.66 11.62 3.81
N ILE A 99 9.95 11.37 3.67
CA ILE A 99 10.55 11.05 2.36
C ILE A 99 9.89 9.82 1.70
N GLY A 100 9.54 8.82 2.50
CA GLY A 100 8.84 7.62 2.03
C GLY A 100 7.44 7.91 1.48
N THR A 101 6.75 8.92 2.00
CA THR A 101 5.44 9.34 1.46
C THR A 101 5.58 9.84 0.02
N LEU A 102 6.62 10.63 -0.26
CA LEU A 102 6.93 11.08 -1.63
C LEU A 102 7.28 9.90 -2.55
N ILE A 103 8.09 8.97 -2.04
CA ILE A 103 8.45 7.76 -2.78
C ILE A 103 7.22 6.92 -3.10
N CYS A 104 6.27 6.78 -2.16
CA CYS A 104 5.02 6.08 -2.41
C CYS A 104 4.18 6.74 -3.51
N VAL A 105 4.07 8.07 -3.52
CA VAL A 105 3.28 8.80 -4.52
C VAL A 105 3.75 8.47 -5.95
N VAL A 106 5.06 8.41 -6.17
CA VAL A 106 5.63 8.17 -7.51
C VAL A 106 5.87 6.69 -7.78
N GLY A 107 6.26 5.91 -6.77
CA GLY A 107 6.75 4.54 -6.94
C GLY A 107 5.68 3.47 -6.92
N VAL A 108 4.59 3.66 -6.17
CA VAL A 108 3.56 2.63 -5.98
C VAL A 108 2.91 2.22 -7.30
N GLY A 109 2.50 3.18 -8.13
CA GLY A 109 1.83 2.90 -9.40
C GLY A 109 2.65 2.05 -10.37
N PRO A 110 3.87 2.46 -10.74
CA PRO A 110 4.73 1.66 -11.61
C PRO A 110 5.04 0.25 -11.07
N ILE A 111 5.18 0.11 -9.75
CA ILE A 111 5.45 -1.19 -9.14
C ILE A 111 4.20 -2.08 -9.17
N ILE A 112 2.99 -1.54 -9.00
CA ILE A 112 1.73 -2.27 -9.23
C ILE A 112 1.71 -2.82 -10.66
N ASP A 113 1.92 -1.95 -11.65
CA ASP A 113 1.86 -2.34 -13.06
C ASP A 113 2.91 -3.42 -13.39
N LEU A 114 4.11 -3.29 -12.84
CA LEU A 114 5.16 -4.31 -12.96
C LEU A 114 4.73 -5.64 -12.31
N GLY A 115 4.15 -5.58 -11.13
CA GLY A 115 3.62 -6.75 -10.42
C GLY A 115 2.50 -7.43 -11.19
N VAL A 116 1.55 -6.67 -11.73
CA VAL A 116 0.47 -7.19 -12.58
C VAL A 116 1.03 -7.88 -13.82
N LYS A 117 2.05 -7.29 -14.47
CA LYS A 117 2.74 -7.90 -15.60
C LYS A 117 3.44 -9.20 -15.21
N ALA A 118 4.12 -9.22 -14.07
CA ALA A 118 4.78 -10.42 -13.54
C ALA A 118 3.77 -11.56 -13.25
N VAL A 119 2.66 -11.25 -12.59
CA VAL A 119 1.60 -12.22 -12.28
C VAL A 119 0.87 -12.71 -13.53
N SER A 120 0.85 -11.92 -14.62
CA SER A 120 0.21 -12.29 -15.90
C SER A 120 0.86 -13.48 -16.60
N TYR A 121 2.09 -13.84 -16.24
CA TYR A 121 2.71 -15.07 -16.76
C TYR A 121 2.09 -16.35 -16.20
N PHE A 122 1.30 -16.24 -15.12
CA PHE A 122 0.59 -17.36 -14.53
C PHE A 122 -0.89 -17.32 -14.92
N PRO A 123 -1.55 -18.48 -15.13
CA PRO A 123 -2.96 -18.55 -15.55
C PRO A 123 -3.93 -18.29 -14.38
N VAL A 124 -3.73 -17.18 -13.65
CA VAL A 124 -4.51 -16.82 -12.46
C VAL A 124 -5.97 -16.53 -12.83
N GLU A 125 -6.21 -15.89 -13.96
CA GLU A 125 -7.56 -15.51 -14.42
C GLU A 125 -8.44 -16.72 -14.76
N SER A 126 -7.84 -17.80 -15.28
CA SER A 126 -8.55 -19.05 -15.61
C SER A 126 -8.65 -20.04 -14.45
N ALA A 127 -8.02 -19.73 -13.32
CA ALA A 127 -8.09 -20.58 -12.14
C ALA A 127 -9.52 -20.69 -11.60
N ASN A 128 -9.85 -21.82 -10.96
CA ASN A 128 -11.15 -21.99 -10.30
C ASN A 128 -11.29 -21.04 -9.10
N ILE A 129 -12.52 -20.79 -8.68
CA ILE A 129 -12.83 -19.83 -7.60
C ILE A 129 -12.08 -20.13 -6.29
N PHE A 130 -11.91 -21.40 -5.95
CA PHE A 130 -11.23 -21.82 -4.73
C PHE A 130 -9.74 -21.44 -4.76
N ILE A 131 -9.07 -21.68 -5.89
CA ILE A 131 -7.66 -21.27 -6.09
C ILE A 131 -7.56 -19.74 -6.03
N LYS A 132 -8.48 -19.00 -6.66
CA LYS A 132 -8.51 -17.53 -6.60
C LYS A 132 -8.67 -17.03 -5.17
N MET A 133 -9.52 -17.64 -4.35
CA MET A 133 -9.66 -17.30 -2.92
C MET A 133 -8.36 -17.55 -2.14
N LEU A 134 -7.68 -18.65 -2.39
CA LEU A 134 -6.35 -18.92 -1.79
C LEU A 134 -5.30 -17.91 -2.24
N LEU A 135 -5.31 -17.49 -3.50
CA LEU A 135 -4.40 -16.46 -4.01
C LEU A 135 -4.67 -15.09 -3.39
N VAL A 136 -5.94 -14.74 -3.15
CA VAL A 136 -6.29 -13.52 -2.40
C VAL A 136 -5.78 -13.60 -0.96
N LEU A 137 -5.97 -14.74 -0.30
CA LEU A 137 -5.47 -14.95 1.06
C LEU A 137 -3.93 -14.86 1.11
N LEU A 138 -3.24 -15.44 0.13
CA LEU A 138 -1.79 -15.30 -0.05
C LEU A 138 -1.40 -13.83 -0.30
N GLY A 139 -2.17 -13.10 -1.09
CA GLY A 139 -1.99 -11.66 -1.29
C GLY A 139 -2.08 -10.86 0.02
N CYS A 140 -3.08 -11.17 0.88
CA CYS A 140 -3.19 -10.56 2.21
C CYS A 140 -1.95 -10.82 3.08
N PHE A 141 -1.45 -12.04 3.06
CA PHE A 141 -0.23 -12.43 3.76
C PHE A 141 0.98 -11.64 3.25
N ILE A 142 1.18 -11.58 1.94
CA ILE A 142 2.28 -10.84 1.29
C ILE A 142 2.21 -9.35 1.63
N ILE A 143 1.02 -8.75 1.54
CA ILE A 143 0.79 -7.35 1.92
C ILE A 143 1.17 -7.12 3.39
N ALA A 144 0.76 -8.00 4.29
CA ALA A 144 1.04 -7.87 5.71
C ALA A 144 2.55 -7.93 6.02
N VAL A 145 3.29 -8.81 5.36
CA VAL A 145 4.75 -8.89 5.48
C VAL A 145 5.40 -7.60 4.99
N GLY A 146 5.05 -7.13 3.79
CA GLY A 146 5.57 -5.89 3.23
C GLY A 146 5.24 -4.66 4.10
N PHE A 147 4.00 -4.56 4.58
CA PHE A 147 3.56 -3.48 5.46
C PHE A 147 4.32 -3.46 6.79
N SER A 148 4.60 -4.63 7.36
CA SER A 148 5.38 -4.72 8.60
C SER A 148 6.80 -4.17 8.45
N ILE A 149 7.43 -4.40 7.28
CA ILE A 149 8.77 -3.90 6.95
C ILE A 149 8.72 -2.37 6.73
N ILE A 150 7.76 -1.87 5.95
CA ILE A 150 7.59 -0.43 5.72
C ILE A 150 7.37 0.31 7.04
N SER A 151 6.44 -0.18 7.85
CA SER A 151 6.10 0.43 9.14
C SER A 151 7.32 0.51 10.07
N ALA A 152 8.14 -0.54 10.10
CA ALA A 152 9.35 -0.59 10.92
C ALA A 152 10.50 0.25 10.36
N SER A 153 10.53 0.53 9.05
CA SER A 153 11.60 1.33 8.43
C SER A 153 11.63 2.78 8.91
N ASP A 154 10.50 3.31 9.40
CA ASP A 154 10.32 4.70 9.87
C ASP A 154 10.64 5.78 8.81
N ILE A 155 10.66 5.41 7.53
CA ILE A 155 10.91 6.32 6.41
C ILE A 155 9.64 7.09 6.01
N GLY A 156 8.47 6.50 6.25
CA GLY A 156 7.15 7.06 5.93
C GLY A 156 6.18 5.96 5.49
N VAL A 157 4.97 6.38 5.17
CA VAL A 157 3.90 5.51 4.63
C VAL A 157 3.16 6.22 3.51
N ALA A 158 2.36 5.50 2.76
CA ALA A 158 1.58 6.07 1.67
C ALA A 158 0.54 7.09 2.17
N PRO A 159 0.18 8.11 1.36
CA PRO A 159 -0.79 9.14 1.73
C PRO A 159 -2.14 8.61 2.22
N ASN A 160 -2.66 7.55 1.59
CA ASN A 160 -3.92 6.90 1.99
C ASN A 160 -3.86 6.29 3.41
N ASP A 161 -2.68 5.94 3.90
CA ASP A 161 -2.49 5.44 5.26
C ASP A 161 -2.31 6.57 6.28
N ILE A 162 -1.87 7.77 5.84
CA ILE A 162 -1.71 8.95 6.70
C ILE A 162 -3.05 9.60 7.02
N VAL A 163 -3.96 9.69 6.05
CA VAL A 163 -5.25 10.42 6.20
C VAL A 163 -6.07 9.94 7.40
N PRO A 164 -6.26 8.63 7.66
CA PRO A 164 -6.97 8.17 8.84
C PRO A 164 -6.33 8.61 10.16
N PHE A 165 -5.01 8.74 10.24
CA PHE A 165 -4.34 9.27 11.43
C PHE A 165 -4.61 10.76 11.64
N ILE A 166 -4.62 11.55 10.55
CA ILE A 166 -4.95 12.99 10.64
C ILE A 166 -6.38 13.18 11.16
N ILE A 167 -7.33 12.41 10.61
CA ILE A 167 -8.73 12.47 11.02
C ILE A 167 -8.88 12.07 12.49
N LYS A 168 -8.21 10.97 12.91
CA LYS A 168 -8.20 10.52 14.30
C LYS A 168 -7.77 11.64 15.26
N ASP A 169 -6.66 12.32 14.95
CA ASP A 169 -6.09 13.32 15.84
C ASP A 169 -6.92 14.62 15.87
N LYS A 170 -7.62 14.95 14.78
CA LYS A 170 -8.52 16.11 14.72
C LYS A 170 -9.87 15.88 15.40
N LEU A 171 -10.42 14.67 15.25
CA LEU A 171 -11.77 14.36 15.77
C LEU A 171 -11.73 13.66 17.14
N ASN A 172 -10.56 13.32 17.66
CA ASN A 172 -10.41 12.54 18.91
C ASN A 172 -11.21 11.23 18.91
N PHE A 173 -11.38 10.63 17.72
CA PHE A 173 -12.11 9.38 17.54
C PHE A 173 -11.15 8.19 17.54
N GLN A 174 -11.65 6.97 17.83
CA GLN A 174 -10.81 5.78 17.78
C GLN A 174 -10.39 5.50 16.32
N TYR A 175 -9.09 5.28 16.10
CA TYR A 175 -8.52 5.00 14.77
C TYR A 175 -9.24 3.90 14.00
N ARG A 176 -9.65 2.83 14.71
CA ARG A 176 -10.36 1.70 14.11
C ARG A 176 -11.63 2.11 13.37
N TRP A 177 -12.47 2.96 13.96
CA TRP A 177 -13.70 3.39 13.34
C TRP A 177 -13.47 4.33 12.16
N ILE A 178 -12.45 5.19 12.27
CA ILE A 178 -12.07 6.07 11.17
C ILE A 178 -11.55 5.26 9.99
N ARG A 179 -10.70 4.26 10.24
CA ARG A 179 -10.19 3.37 9.20
C ARG A 179 -11.32 2.61 8.51
N ILE A 180 -12.25 2.03 9.27
CA ILE A 180 -13.42 1.34 8.69
C ILE A 180 -14.26 2.29 7.84
N GLY A 181 -14.55 3.49 8.33
CA GLY A 181 -15.31 4.49 7.57
C GLY A 181 -14.60 4.93 6.29
N PHE A 182 -13.28 5.12 6.35
CA PHE A 182 -12.45 5.48 5.21
C PHE A 182 -12.41 4.36 4.15
N ASP A 183 -12.19 3.13 4.59
CA ASP A 183 -12.20 1.95 3.71
C ASP A 183 -13.59 1.72 3.11
N ALA A 184 -14.67 1.88 3.89
CA ALA A 184 -16.05 1.80 3.40
C ALA A 184 -16.33 2.88 2.33
N THR A 185 -15.84 4.10 2.52
CA THR A 185 -15.99 5.18 1.54
C THR A 185 -15.30 4.83 0.22
N PHE A 186 -14.07 4.33 0.27
CA PHE A 186 -13.38 3.87 -0.93
C PHE A 186 -14.09 2.71 -1.61
N LEU A 187 -14.59 1.75 -0.83
CA LEU A 187 -15.32 0.60 -1.38
C LEU A 187 -16.61 1.04 -2.10
N ILE A 188 -17.42 1.88 -1.46
CA ILE A 188 -18.68 2.37 -2.03
C ILE A 188 -18.42 3.17 -3.31
N ILE A 189 -17.52 4.15 -3.25
CA ILE A 189 -17.19 4.97 -4.43
C ILE A 189 -16.59 4.08 -5.52
N GLY A 190 -15.65 3.22 -5.19
CA GLY A 190 -15.00 2.32 -6.14
C GLY A 190 -15.99 1.38 -6.83
N PHE A 191 -16.96 0.85 -6.09
CA PHE A 191 -18.04 0.02 -6.65
C PHE A 191 -18.93 0.81 -7.63
N ILE A 192 -19.34 2.03 -7.26
CA ILE A 192 -20.13 2.90 -8.13
C ILE A 192 -19.37 3.25 -9.42
N LEU A 193 -18.06 3.42 -9.36
CA LEU A 193 -17.19 3.67 -10.50
C LEU A 193 -16.90 2.42 -11.36
N GLY A 194 -17.38 1.24 -10.94
CA GLY A 194 -17.22 -0.02 -11.66
C GLY A 194 -16.04 -0.88 -11.21
N GLY A 195 -15.43 -0.57 -10.07
CA GLY A 195 -14.39 -1.42 -9.47
C GLY A 195 -14.91 -2.79 -9.09
N THR A 196 -14.05 -3.81 -9.15
CA THR A 196 -14.42 -5.20 -8.92
C THR A 196 -14.58 -5.50 -7.42
N VAL A 197 -15.81 -5.69 -6.98
CA VAL A 197 -16.18 -6.14 -5.62
C VAL A 197 -16.65 -7.59 -5.68
N GLY A 198 -16.22 -8.40 -4.75
CA GLY A 198 -16.61 -9.80 -4.69
C GLY A 198 -16.13 -10.51 -3.43
N VAL A 199 -16.11 -11.84 -3.49
CA VAL A 199 -15.67 -12.68 -2.35
C VAL A 199 -14.25 -12.34 -1.92
N GLY A 200 -13.36 -12.00 -2.86
CA GLY A 200 -12.00 -11.55 -2.58
C GLY A 200 -11.96 -10.28 -1.70
N THR A 201 -12.90 -9.35 -1.88
CA THR A 201 -13.00 -8.14 -1.05
C THR A 201 -13.32 -8.50 0.40
N ILE A 202 -14.24 -9.45 0.62
CA ILE A 202 -14.58 -9.92 1.97
C ILE A 202 -13.35 -10.58 2.62
N ILE A 203 -12.65 -11.45 1.89
CA ILE A 203 -11.41 -12.08 2.37
C ILE A 203 -10.36 -11.02 2.72
N ALA A 204 -10.14 -10.04 1.85
CA ALA A 204 -9.17 -8.98 2.07
C ALA A 204 -9.49 -8.15 3.32
N MET A 205 -10.75 -7.75 3.51
CA MET A 205 -11.19 -6.99 4.68
C MET A 205 -11.02 -7.76 5.99
N LEU A 206 -11.30 -9.07 5.98
CA LEU A 206 -11.22 -9.89 7.19
C LEU A 206 -9.80 -10.37 7.51
N ALA A 207 -8.98 -10.66 6.50
CA ALA A 207 -7.68 -11.31 6.68
C ALA A 207 -6.51 -10.32 6.77
N THR A 208 -6.54 -9.19 6.04
CA THR A 208 -5.39 -8.27 5.99
C THR A 208 -5.04 -7.69 7.36
N GLY A 209 -6.05 -7.24 8.12
CA GLY A 209 -5.85 -6.67 9.45
C GLY A 209 -5.17 -7.63 10.44
N PRO A 210 -5.72 -8.84 10.66
CA PRO A 210 -5.09 -9.87 11.50
C PRO A 210 -3.68 -10.24 11.07
N PHE A 211 -3.42 -10.41 9.77
CA PHE A 211 -2.06 -10.68 9.27
C PHE A 211 -1.10 -9.53 9.56
N ILE A 212 -1.51 -8.28 9.35
CA ILE A 212 -0.68 -7.11 9.69
C ILE A 212 -0.33 -7.14 11.17
N GLN A 213 -1.30 -7.33 12.06
CA GLN A 213 -1.05 -7.40 13.51
C GLN A 213 -0.07 -8.52 13.88
N LEU A 214 -0.17 -9.67 13.21
CA LEU A 214 0.73 -10.80 13.42
C LEU A 214 2.17 -10.46 12.99
N PHE A 215 2.34 -9.79 11.83
CA PHE A 215 3.66 -9.56 11.25
C PHE A 215 4.37 -8.29 11.72
N LEU A 216 3.66 -7.30 12.28
CA LEU A 216 4.26 -6.05 12.78
C LEU A 216 5.46 -6.28 13.72
N PRO A 217 5.39 -7.16 14.77
CA PRO A 217 6.52 -7.39 15.64
C PRO A 217 7.70 -8.07 14.94
N TYR A 218 7.44 -8.93 13.96
CA TYR A 218 8.49 -9.59 13.17
C TYR A 218 9.18 -8.61 12.23
N GLY A 219 8.43 -7.75 11.53
CA GLY A 219 8.97 -6.69 10.69
C GLY A 219 9.90 -5.76 11.48
N LYS A 220 9.49 -5.37 12.70
CA LYS A 220 10.34 -4.56 13.60
C LYS A 220 11.64 -5.28 13.93
N LYS A 221 11.60 -6.55 14.33
CA LYS A 221 12.81 -7.33 14.64
C LYS A 221 13.74 -7.43 13.43
N VAL A 222 13.21 -7.69 12.23
CA VAL A 222 14.01 -7.79 11.01
C VAL A 222 14.68 -6.47 10.67
N VAL A 223 13.94 -5.37 10.71
CA VAL A 223 14.48 -4.04 10.41
C VAL A 223 15.52 -3.62 11.44
N ASP A 224 15.26 -3.79 12.74
CA ASP A 224 16.21 -3.48 13.81
C ASP A 224 17.49 -4.32 13.68
N PHE A 225 17.38 -5.61 13.36
CA PHE A 225 18.54 -6.49 13.13
C PHE A 225 19.40 -6.02 11.94
N ILE A 226 18.79 -5.62 10.82
CA ILE A 226 19.51 -5.17 9.62
C ILE A 226 20.12 -3.79 9.82
N VAL A 227 19.41 -2.88 10.49
CA VAL A 227 19.83 -1.50 10.67
C VAL A 227 20.88 -1.38 11.76
N ASN A 228 20.63 -1.94 12.95
CA ASN A 228 21.42 -1.73 14.15
C ASN A 228 22.42 -2.87 14.43
N GLY A 229 22.28 -4.04 13.77
CA GLY A 229 23.15 -5.21 14.02
C GLY A 229 22.80 -5.98 15.30
N LYS A 230 23.53 -7.07 15.57
CA LYS A 230 23.24 -7.96 16.71
C LYS A 230 23.52 -7.35 18.09
N GLU A 231 24.35 -6.32 18.19
CA GLU A 231 24.84 -5.83 19.48
C GLU A 231 23.81 -5.00 20.28
N GLU A 232 22.88 -4.27 19.62
CA GLU A 232 21.89 -3.46 20.32
C GLU A 232 20.65 -4.25 20.79
N ILE A 233 20.38 -5.41 20.20
CA ILE A 233 19.23 -6.25 20.59
C ILE A 233 19.42 -6.82 21.99
N ASN A 234 20.66 -7.16 22.38
CA ASN A 234 20.97 -7.68 23.70
C ASN A 234 20.89 -6.62 24.80
N ASN A 235 21.20 -5.36 24.51
CA ASN A 235 21.16 -4.28 25.49
C ASN A 235 19.73 -3.82 25.84
N ASN A 236 18.79 -3.91 24.89
CA ASN A 236 17.38 -3.53 25.14
C ASN A 236 16.57 -4.66 25.80
N SER A 237 17.00 -5.92 25.72
CA SER A 237 16.35 -7.02 26.44
C SER A 237 16.75 -7.10 27.91
N THR A 238 17.83 -6.46 28.32
CA THR A 238 18.27 -6.40 29.73
C THR A 238 17.72 -5.22 30.52
N VAL A 239 17.06 -4.26 29.87
CA VAL A 239 16.47 -3.07 30.52
C VAL A 239 14.96 -3.25 30.79
N THR A 240 14.33 -4.31 30.29
CA THR A 240 12.89 -4.61 30.47
C THR A 240 12.63 -5.92 31.22
N ALA A 241 13.63 -6.42 31.98
CA ALA A 241 13.47 -7.54 32.90
C ALA A 241 13.41 -7.04 34.36
#